data_6a3ca90821348ef666158c729bb6413a
#
_entry.id   6a3ca90821348ef666158c729bb6413a
#
_cell.length_a   1.000
_cell.length_b   1.000
_cell.length_c   1.000
_cell.angle_alpha   90.00
_cell.angle_beta   90.00
_cell.angle_gamma   90.00
#
_symmetry.space_group_name_H-M   'P 1'
#
loop_
_entity.id
_entity.type
_entity.pdbx_description
1 polymer ?
#
loop_
_entity_poly.entity_id
_entity_poly.type
_entity_poly.pdbx_seq_one_letter_code
_entity_poly.pdbx_strand_id
1 'polypeptide(L)'
;MDKKAAFAVVFENSEFGKVRTLTDENGEPLFCAKDLCNVLGYKRANDAVDQLVKPLDTAKRRTWVATGLKKDGTSAMRRTLMLYVNESGFYALVLGSKLSTAVKFKNWVTADVLPQIRKTGGYIPVQQGESDEETIRHAEEILRATLKKKENLLKKQRLQIEQQKKLIGEQDTEIRRLNGVVDEQVVHIAKSGDNIIQLENQVGNLLP
;
A
#
# COMPACT_ATOMS: atom_id res chain seq x y z
N MET A 1 -16.49 -0.98 -7.00
CA MET A 1 -15.45 -0.25 -7.77
C MET A 1 -14.38 -1.25 -8.19
N ASP A 2 -14.37 -1.58 -9.48
CA ASP A 2 -13.35 -2.48 -10.03
C ASP A 2 -11.98 -1.79 -9.97
N LYS A 3 -11.16 -2.19 -9.00
CA LYS A 3 -9.74 -1.79 -8.98
C LYS A 3 -9.12 -2.31 -10.27
N LYS A 4 -8.72 -1.41 -11.17
CA LYS A 4 -8.00 -1.73 -12.42
C LYS A 4 -6.92 -2.76 -12.10
N ALA A 5 -6.97 -3.91 -12.77
CA ALA A 5 -5.92 -4.91 -12.64
C ALA A 5 -4.62 -4.29 -13.17
N ALA A 6 -3.65 -4.11 -12.29
CA ALA A 6 -2.35 -3.59 -12.67
C ALA A 6 -1.61 -4.64 -13.51
N PHE A 7 -1.00 -4.20 -14.60
CA PHE A 7 -0.03 -5.02 -15.32
C PHE A 7 1.26 -5.04 -14.50
N ALA A 8 1.75 -6.23 -14.20
CA ALA A 8 3.02 -6.38 -13.51
C ALA A 8 4.15 -5.95 -14.45
N VAL A 9 5.00 -5.05 -13.99
CA VAL A 9 6.26 -4.72 -14.66
C VAL A 9 7.26 -5.80 -14.30
N VAL A 10 8.06 -6.27 -15.25
CA VAL A 10 9.12 -7.25 -14.99
C VAL A 10 10.39 -6.47 -14.61
N PHE A 11 10.79 -6.59 -13.35
CA PHE A 11 12.10 -6.14 -12.92
C PHE A 11 13.11 -7.22 -13.33
N GLU A 12 14.06 -6.85 -14.16
CA GLU A 12 15.12 -7.74 -14.65
C GLU A 12 16.46 -7.26 -14.09
N ASN A 13 17.13 -8.13 -13.35
CA ASN A 13 18.47 -7.88 -12.81
C ASN A 13 19.36 -9.03 -13.25
N SER A 14 20.59 -8.72 -13.69
CA SER A 14 21.57 -9.72 -14.16
C SER A 14 21.91 -10.78 -13.10
N GLU A 15 21.86 -10.43 -11.83
CA GLU A 15 22.19 -11.34 -10.73
C GLU A 15 20.95 -12.10 -10.18
N PHE A 16 19.78 -11.44 -10.17
CA PHE A 16 18.56 -11.97 -9.54
C PHE A 16 17.50 -12.42 -10.56
N GLY A 17 17.75 -12.28 -11.90
CA GLY A 17 16.81 -12.70 -12.92
C GLY A 17 15.56 -11.81 -13.01
N LYS A 18 14.41 -12.42 -13.38
CA LYS A 18 13.14 -11.70 -13.66
C LYS A 18 12.16 -11.85 -12.53
N VAL A 19 11.75 -10.74 -11.93
CA VAL A 19 10.74 -10.68 -10.87
C VAL A 19 9.63 -9.72 -11.29
N ARG A 20 8.38 -10.18 -11.27
CA ARG A 20 7.22 -9.32 -11.51
C ARG A 20 7.04 -8.36 -10.35
N THR A 21 6.87 -7.09 -10.68
CA THR A 21 6.63 -6.02 -9.69
C THR A 21 5.35 -5.28 -10.00
N LEU A 22 4.75 -4.71 -8.97
CA LEU A 22 3.64 -3.77 -9.03
C LEU A 22 4.04 -2.53 -8.23
N THR A 23 3.30 -1.47 -8.43
CA THR A 23 3.39 -0.28 -7.57
C THR A 23 2.11 -0.18 -6.74
N ASP A 24 2.23 0.04 -5.46
CA ASP A 24 1.09 0.24 -4.57
C ASP A 24 0.47 1.63 -4.73
N GLU A 25 -0.56 1.94 -3.93
CA GLU A 25 -1.28 3.23 -3.95
C GLU A 25 -0.40 4.41 -3.50
N ASN A 26 0.70 4.12 -2.78
CA ASN A 26 1.66 5.12 -2.29
C ASN A 26 2.84 5.31 -3.25
N GLY A 27 2.93 4.51 -4.31
CA GLY A 27 4.04 4.50 -5.25
C GLY A 27 5.19 3.60 -4.82
N GLU A 28 5.01 2.77 -3.78
CA GLU A 28 6.04 1.84 -3.29
C GLU A 28 5.99 0.51 -4.06
N PRO A 29 7.15 -0.14 -4.26
CA PRO A 29 7.22 -1.37 -5.04
C PRO A 29 6.67 -2.58 -4.27
N LEU A 30 5.98 -3.44 -5.00
CA LEU A 30 5.53 -4.75 -4.53
C LEU A 30 6.12 -5.83 -5.44
N PHE A 31 6.77 -6.81 -4.87
CA PHE A 31 7.46 -7.90 -5.56
C PHE A 31 6.66 -9.18 -5.52
N CYS A 32 6.52 -9.89 -6.64
CA CYS A 32 5.85 -11.17 -6.68
C CYS A 32 6.61 -12.21 -5.83
N ALA A 33 6.00 -12.65 -4.74
CA ALA A 33 6.64 -13.55 -3.77
C ALA A 33 7.10 -14.87 -4.40
N LYS A 34 6.31 -15.44 -5.32
CA LYS A 34 6.66 -16.68 -6.02
C LYS A 34 7.90 -16.52 -6.90
N ASP A 35 7.97 -15.43 -7.67
CA ASP A 35 9.10 -15.18 -8.56
C ASP A 35 10.37 -14.93 -7.76
N LEU A 36 10.24 -14.10 -6.72
CA LEU A 36 11.34 -13.76 -5.80
C LEU A 36 11.89 -15.03 -5.11
N CYS A 37 11.02 -15.87 -4.57
CA CYS A 37 11.45 -17.13 -3.93
C CYS A 37 12.14 -18.08 -4.92
N ASN A 38 11.65 -18.17 -6.16
CA ASN A 38 12.29 -18.98 -7.18
C ASN A 38 13.72 -18.49 -7.49
N VAL A 39 13.88 -17.19 -7.67
CA VAL A 39 15.18 -16.55 -7.93
C VAL A 39 16.14 -16.72 -6.74
N LEU A 40 15.62 -16.67 -5.52
CA LEU A 40 16.39 -16.84 -4.29
C LEU A 40 16.63 -18.31 -3.92
N GLY A 41 16.21 -19.28 -4.76
CA GLY A 41 16.48 -20.70 -4.58
C GLY A 41 15.64 -21.39 -3.52
N TYR A 42 14.53 -20.80 -3.09
CA TYR A 42 13.61 -21.44 -2.18
C TYR A 42 12.80 -22.55 -2.88
N LYS A 43 12.77 -23.75 -2.31
CA LYS A 43 12.02 -24.88 -2.87
C LYS A 43 10.51 -24.69 -2.78
N ARG A 44 10.02 -24.01 -1.73
CA ARG A 44 8.60 -23.75 -1.46
C ARG A 44 8.41 -22.28 -1.12
N ALA A 45 7.83 -21.54 -2.05
CA ALA A 45 7.65 -20.09 -1.89
C ALA A 45 6.73 -19.74 -0.70
N ASN A 46 5.64 -20.49 -0.50
CA ASN A 46 4.70 -20.21 0.59
C ASN A 46 5.36 -20.42 1.95
N ASP A 47 6.06 -21.54 2.14
CA ASP A 47 6.74 -21.84 3.41
C ASP A 47 7.80 -20.79 3.75
N ALA A 48 8.55 -20.30 2.73
CA ALA A 48 9.54 -19.27 2.92
C ALA A 48 8.90 -17.92 3.32
N VAL A 49 7.79 -17.56 2.68
CA VAL A 49 7.06 -16.33 3.02
C VAL A 49 6.47 -16.43 4.42
N ASP A 50 5.81 -17.53 4.76
CA ASP A 50 5.17 -17.72 6.07
C ASP A 50 6.19 -17.72 7.22
N GLN A 51 7.42 -18.18 6.98
CA GLN A 51 8.47 -18.23 7.98
C GLN A 51 9.25 -16.91 8.13
N LEU A 52 9.49 -16.20 7.04
CA LEU A 52 10.44 -15.08 6.99
C LEU A 52 9.77 -13.72 6.88
N VAL A 53 8.55 -13.64 6.34
CA VAL A 53 7.88 -12.38 6.05
C VAL A 53 6.72 -12.16 7.02
N LYS A 54 6.66 -10.97 7.60
CA LYS A 54 5.53 -10.61 8.48
C LYS A 54 4.24 -10.49 7.65
N PRO A 55 3.07 -10.87 8.18
CA PRO A 55 1.79 -10.76 7.47
C PRO A 55 1.49 -9.35 6.92
N LEU A 56 1.88 -8.31 7.66
CA LEU A 56 1.69 -6.90 7.25
C LEU A 56 2.56 -6.50 6.03
N ASP A 57 3.64 -7.24 5.76
CA ASP A 57 4.54 -7.03 4.63
C ASP A 57 4.08 -7.77 3.37
N THR A 58 2.92 -8.45 3.43
CA THR A 58 2.34 -9.21 2.32
C THR A 58 1.08 -8.54 1.77
N ALA A 59 0.84 -8.71 0.46
CA ALA A 59 -0.36 -8.21 -0.19
C ALA A 59 -0.83 -9.18 -1.27
N LYS A 60 -2.12 -9.57 -1.25
CA LYS A 60 -2.74 -10.33 -2.34
C LYS A 60 -3.26 -9.38 -3.40
N ARG A 61 -2.82 -9.56 -4.65
CA ARG A 61 -3.23 -8.72 -5.79
C ARG A 61 -3.63 -9.61 -6.98
N ARG A 62 -4.66 -9.19 -7.70
CA ARG A 62 -5.07 -9.83 -8.96
C ARG A 62 -4.26 -9.23 -10.10
N THR A 63 -3.48 -10.07 -10.78
CA THR A 63 -2.64 -9.67 -11.92
C THR A 63 -2.90 -10.53 -13.14
N TRP A 64 -2.62 -9.98 -14.31
CA TRP A 64 -2.67 -10.73 -15.55
C TRP A 64 -1.41 -11.57 -15.69
N VAL A 65 -1.58 -12.87 -15.94
CA VAL A 65 -0.48 -13.82 -16.14
C VAL A 65 -0.69 -14.52 -17.47
N ALA A 66 0.38 -14.60 -18.26
CA ALA A 66 0.37 -15.40 -19.48
C ALA A 66 0.27 -16.88 -19.12
N THR A 67 -0.68 -17.59 -19.72
CA THR A 67 -0.95 -19.02 -19.45
C THR A 67 -0.59 -19.92 -20.63
N GLY A 68 -0.16 -19.35 -21.75
CA GLY A 68 0.19 -20.06 -22.98
C GLY A 68 -0.06 -19.19 -24.21
N LEU A 69 -0.01 -19.81 -25.38
CA LEU A 69 -0.35 -19.17 -26.64
C LEU A 69 -1.75 -19.61 -27.09
N LYS A 70 -2.52 -18.68 -27.61
CA LYS A 70 -3.77 -18.97 -28.31
C LYS A 70 -3.48 -19.55 -29.69
N LYS A 71 -4.53 -20.10 -30.36
CA LYS A 71 -4.40 -20.63 -31.73
C LYS A 71 -3.91 -19.60 -32.75
N ASP A 72 -4.14 -18.32 -32.50
CA ASP A 72 -3.72 -17.18 -33.33
C ASP A 72 -2.29 -16.69 -33.04
N GLY A 73 -1.53 -17.40 -32.16
CA GLY A 73 -0.16 -17.04 -31.78
C GLY A 73 -0.06 -15.93 -30.69
N THR A 74 -1.19 -15.34 -30.28
CA THR A 74 -1.17 -14.33 -29.21
C THR A 74 -1.13 -14.99 -27.82
N SER A 75 -0.56 -14.30 -26.82
CA SER A 75 -0.52 -14.80 -25.45
C SER A 75 -1.91 -14.90 -24.83
N ALA A 76 -2.26 -16.09 -24.37
CA ALA A 76 -3.45 -16.27 -23.54
C ALA A 76 -3.17 -15.69 -22.13
N MET A 77 -3.97 -14.71 -21.72
CA MET A 77 -3.82 -14.04 -20.43
C MET A 77 -4.95 -14.47 -19.48
N ARG A 78 -4.58 -14.80 -18.25
CA ARG A 78 -5.52 -15.12 -17.16
C ARG A 78 -5.32 -14.20 -15.98
N ARG A 79 -6.41 -13.73 -15.40
CA ARG A 79 -6.40 -12.94 -14.17
C ARG A 79 -6.27 -13.88 -12.97
N THR A 80 -5.14 -13.84 -12.29
CA THR A 80 -4.81 -14.74 -11.18
C THR A 80 -4.54 -13.93 -9.91
N LEU A 81 -5.00 -14.44 -8.76
CA LEU A 81 -4.66 -13.88 -7.46
C LEU A 81 -3.26 -14.33 -7.09
N MET A 82 -2.36 -13.39 -6.86
CA MET A 82 -0.97 -13.67 -6.51
C MET A 82 -0.59 -12.95 -5.23
N LEU A 83 0.35 -13.55 -4.51
CA LEU A 83 0.96 -12.98 -3.31
C LEU A 83 2.14 -12.10 -3.72
N TYR A 84 2.16 -10.89 -3.18
CA TYR A 84 3.24 -9.92 -3.30
C TYR A 84 3.77 -9.58 -1.91
N VAL A 85 5.03 -9.20 -1.86
CA VAL A 85 5.70 -8.67 -0.66
C VAL A 85 6.16 -7.24 -0.94
N ASN A 86 6.14 -6.40 0.08
CA ASN A 86 6.73 -5.06 0.02
C ASN A 86 8.27 -5.12 0.13
N GLU A 87 8.93 -3.99 0.20
CA GLU A 87 10.39 -3.91 0.28
C GLU A 87 10.93 -4.57 1.57
N SER A 88 10.26 -4.44 2.71
CA SER A 88 10.61 -5.12 3.96
C SER A 88 10.58 -6.65 3.79
N GLY A 89 9.50 -7.18 3.20
CA GLY A 89 9.37 -8.62 2.91
C GLY A 89 10.39 -9.10 1.88
N PHE A 90 10.72 -8.27 0.88
CA PHE A 90 11.81 -8.54 -0.07
C PHE A 90 13.14 -8.75 0.65
N TYR A 91 13.55 -7.81 1.51
CA TYR A 91 14.79 -7.94 2.27
C TYR A 91 14.77 -9.14 3.22
N ALA A 92 13.65 -9.42 3.87
CA ALA A 92 13.53 -10.60 4.74
C ALA A 92 13.82 -11.91 3.97
N LEU A 93 13.29 -12.06 2.75
CA LEU A 93 13.56 -13.21 1.90
C LEU A 93 15.01 -13.25 1.40
N VAL A 94 15.56 -12.13 0.97
CA VAL A 94 16.97 -12.06 0.51
C VAL A 94 17.93 -12.42 1.63
N LEU A 95 17.76 -11.82 2.82
CA LEU A 95 18.63 -12.07 3.98
C LEU A 95 18.50 -13.49 4.53
N GLY A 96 17.35 -14.14 4.38
CA GLY A 96 17.12 -15.53 4.76
C GLY A 96 17.61 -16.56 3.74
N SER A 97 17.93 -16.15 2.51
CA SER A 97 18.37 -17.07 1.45
C SER A 97 19.79 -17.58 1.69
N LYS A 98 20.01 -18.84 1.31
CA LYS A 98 21.34 -19.50 1.32
C LYS A 98 22.03 -19.47 -0.05
N LEU A 99 21.42 -18.86 -1.05
CA LEU A 99 22.00 -18.74 -2.38
C LEU A 99 23.26 -17.87 -2.33
N SER A 100 24.31 -18.22 -3.07
CA SER A 100 25.62 -17.52 -3.02
C SER A 100 25.51 -16.03 -3.32
N THR A 101 24.67 -15.64 -4.28
CA THR A 101 24.41 -14.24 -4.62
C THR A 101 23.71 -13.49 -3.47
N ALA A 102 22.73 -14.10 -2.83
CA ALA A 102 22.06 -13.53 -1.68
C ALA A 102 23.00 -13.40 -0.46
N VAL A 103 23.89 -14.37 -0.27
CA VAL A 103 24.93 -14.31 0.79
C VAL A 103 25.90 -13.18 0.52
N LYS A 104 26.34 -12.97 -0.72
CA LYS A 104 27.18 -11.82 -1.10
C LYS A 104 26.49 -10.49 -0.79
N PHE A 105 25.21 -10.35 -1.19
CA PHE A 105 24.40 -9.18 -0.88
C PHE A 105 24.28 -8.94 0.63
N LYS A 106 23.97 -9.99 1.41
CA LYS A 106 23.90 -9.92 2.86
C LYS A 106 25.20 -9.42 3.47
N ASN A 107 26.34 -9.99 3.04
CA ASN A 107 27.65 -9.60 3.56
C ASN A 107 27.97 -8.14 3.22
N TRP A 108 27.72 -7.71 1.99
CA TRP A 108 27.90 -6.32 1.59
C TRP A 108 27.02 -5.36 2.41
N VAL A 109 25.75 -5.66 2.58
CA VAL A 109 24.84 -4.81 3.39
C VAL A 109 25.32 -4.72 4.84
N THR A 110 25.76 -5.83 5.43
CA THR A 110 26.14 -5.87 6.85
C THR A 110 27.55 -5.36 7.13
N ALA A 111 28.49 -5.53 6.18
CA ALA A 111 29.89 -5.10 6.36
C ALA A 111 30.12 -3.64 5.92
N ASP A 112 29.39 -3.17 4.90
CA ASP A 112 29.65 -1.87 4.29
C ASP A 112 28.48 -0.89 4.49
N VAL A 113 27.26 -1.25 4.02
CA VAL A 113 26.12 -0.33 3.96
C VAL A 113 25.64 0.10 5.37
N LEU A 114 25.28 -0.87 6.21
CA LEU A 114 24.76 -0.58 7.55
C LEU A 114 25.78 0.13 8.46
N PRO A 115 27.08 -0.26 8.48
CA PRO A 115 28.10 0.47 9.25
C PRO A 115 28.28 1.91 8.75
N GLN A 116 28.23 2.15 7.44
CA GLN A 116 28.32 3.50 6.89
C GLN A 116 27.13 4.35 7.32
N ILE A 117 25.90 3.84 7.16
CA ILE A 117 24.67 4.54 7.60
C ILE A 117 24.75 4.88 9.09
N ARG A 118 25.21 3.93 9.93
CA ARG A 118 25.33 4.17 11.37
C ARG A 118 26.34 5.28 11.72
N LYS A 119 27.46 5.35 10.96
CA LYS A 119 28.54 6.32 11.22
C LYS A 119 28.22 7.71 10.66
N THR A 120 27.60 7.80 9.49
CA THR A 120 27.46 9.04 8.70
C THR A 120 26.02 9.52 8.55
N GLY A 121 25.04 8.69 8.94
CA GLY A 121 23.61 8.97 8.76
C GLY A 121 23.07 8.64 7.38
N GLY A 122 23.91 8.20 6.41
CA GLY A 122 23.51 7.83 5.08
C GLY A 122 24.49 6.87 4.39
N TYR A 123 24.09 6.31 3.27
CA TYR A 123 24.93 5.51 2.38
C TYR A 123 25.05 6.20 1.03
N ILE A 124 26.26 6.49 0.61
CA ILE A 124 26.59 7.02 -0.72
C ILE A 124 27.36 5.91 -1.43
N PRO A 125 26.80 5.32 -2.53
CA PRO A 125 27.53 4.32 -3.30
C PRO A 125 28.70 4.97 -4.00
N VAL A 126 29.91 4.49 -3.74
CA VAL A 126 31.14 4.90 -4.43
C VAL A 126 31.52 3.81 -5.42
N GLN A 127 31.73 4.16 -6.68
CA GLN A 127 32.18 3.23 -7.70
C GLN A 127 33.73 3.16 -7.70
N GLN A 128 34.26 1.97 -7.98
CA GLN A 128 35.72 1.82 -8.08
C GLN A 128 36.29 2.70 -9.20
N GLY A 129 37.24 3.61 -8.85
CA GLY A 129 37.86 4.54 -9.79
C GLY A 129 37.13 5.87 -9.95
N GLU A 130 36.06 6.12 -9.22
CA GLU A 130 35.36 7.40 -9.16
C GLU A 130 36.18 8.43 -8.37
N SER A 131 36.26 9.66 -8.86
CA SER A 131 36.92 10.75 -8.15
C SER A 131 36.05 11.29 -7.01
N ASP A 132 36.65 11.99 -6.04
CA ASP A 132 35.92 12.62 -4.94
C ASP A 132 34.86 13.60 -5.44
N GLU A 133 35.15 14.36 -6.51
CA GLU A 133 34.20 15.30 -7.12
C GLU A 133 33.01 14.58 -7.77
N GLU A 134 33.23 13.44 -8.40
CA GLU A 134 32.16 12.62 -8.99
C GLU A 134 31.26 12.00 -7.89
N THR A 135 31.88 11.53 -6.81
CA THR A 135 31.15 11.01 -5.64
C THR A 135 30.28 12.09 -4.99
N ILE A 136 30.80 13.32 -4.83
CA ILE A 136 30.02 14.46 -4.30
C ILE A 136 28.86 14.79 -5.22
N ARG A 137 29.07 14.86 -6.54
CA ARG A 137 28.02 15.13 -7.49
C ARG A 137 26.93 14.06 -7.46
N HIS A 138 27.27 12.78 -7.42
CA HIS A 138 26.33 11.67 -7.23
C HIS A 138 25.50 11.82 -5.96
N ALA A 139 26.15 12.16 -4.83
CA ALA A 139 25.47 12.38 -3.56
C ALA A 139 24.45 13.54 -3.64
N GLU A 140 24.83 14.64 -4.28
CA GLU A 140 23.93 15.78 -4.53
C GLU A 140 22.73 15.39 -5.40
N GLU A 141 22.93 14.61 -6.47
CA GLU A 141 21.84 14.15 -7.33
C GLU A 141 20.85 13.26 -6.57
N ILE A 142 21.34 12.32 -5.76
CA ILE A 142 20.51 11.47 -4.91
C ILE A 142 19.70 12.31 -3.91
N LEU A 143 20.35 13.28 -3.27
CA LEU A 143 19.70 14.17 -2.31
C LEU A 143 18.60 15.02 -2.97
N ARG A 144 18.90 15.64 -4.14
CA ARG A 144 17.93 16.43 -4.92
C ARG A 144 16.73 15.59 -5.37
N ALA A 145 16.99 14.36 -5.87
CA ALA A 145 15.93 13.44 -6.26
C ALA A 145 15.02 13.05 -5.08
N THR A 146 15.63 12.79 -3.91
CA THR A 146 14.92 12.46 -2.68
C THR A 146 14.06 13.61 -2.18
N LEU A 147 14.60 14.84 -2.19
CA LEU A 147 13.85 16.04 -1.82
C LEU A 147 12.65 16.26 -2.75
N LYS A 148 12.86 16.15 -4.06
CA LYS A 148 11.78 16.26 -5.05
C LYS A 148 10.68 15.21 -4.84
N LYS A 149 11.05 13.95 -4.54
CA LYS A 149 10.10 12.87 -4.21
C LYS A 149 9.27 13.24 -2.96
N LYS A 150 9.92 13.74 -1.90
CA LYS A 150 9.25 14.19 -0.66
C LYS A 150 8.32 15.38 -0.88
N GLU A 151 8.73 16.37 -1.65
CA GLU A 151 7.90 17.53 -2.00
C GLU A 151 6.64 17.12 -2.76
N ASN A 152 6.76 16.21 -3.72
CA ASN A 152 5.63 15.68 -4.47
C ASN A 152 4.67 14.89 -3.56
N LEU A 153 5.20 14.11 -2.62
CA LEU A 153 4.39 13.38 -1.65
C LEU A 153 3.63 14.36 -0.73
N LEU A 154 4.31 15.39 -0.22
CA LEU A 154 3.68 16.43 0.59
C LEU A 154 2.58 17.18 -0.15
N LYS A 155 2.77 17.51 -1.44
CA LYS A 155 1.74 18.11 -2.27
C LYS A 155 0.51 17.20 -2.39
N LYS A 156 0.73 15.90 -2.63
CA LYS A 156 -0.34 14.90 -2.72
C LYS A 156 -1.12 14.79 -1.40
N GLN A 157 -0.41 14.73 -0.28
CA GLN A 157 -1.03 14.66 1.05
C GLN A 157 -1.85 15.92 1.39
N ARG A 158 -1.32 17.11 1.07
CA ARG A 158 -2.06 18.38 1.24
C ARG A 158 -3.36 18.39 0.47
N LEU A 159 -3.34 17.93 -0.79
CA LEU A 159 -4.55 17.83 -1.62
C LEU A 159 -5.57 16.85 -1.02
N GLN A 160 -5.12 15.71 -0.52
CA GLN A 160 -5.99 14.74 0.16
C GLN A 160 -6.64 15.33 1.42
N ILE A 161 -5.86 16.03 2.25
CA ILE A 161 -6.37 16.70 3.46
C ILE A 161 -7.42 17.74 3.09
N GLU A 162 -7.22 18.52 2.04
CA GLU A 162 -8.18 19.53 1.59
C GLU A 162 -9.50 18.89 1.10
N GLN A 163 -9.41 17.79 0.35
CA GLN A 163 -10.59 17.03 -0.06
C GLN A 163 -11.34 16.43 1.13
N GLN A 164 -10.62 15.89 2.13
CA GLN A 164 -11.24 15.36 3.34
C GLN A 164 -11.91 16.45 4.17
N LYS A 165 -11.28 17.62 4.32
CA LYS A 165 -11.89 18.76 5.02
C LYS A 165 -13.19 19.21 4.37
N LYS A 166 -13.23 19.28 3.04
CA LYS A 166 -14.44 19.60 2.30
C LYS A 166 -15.56 18.59 2.56
N LEU A 167 -15.24 17.30 2.49
CA LEU A 167 -16.22 16.23 2.75
C LEU A 167 -16.76 16.27 4.18
N ILE A 168 -15.89 16.51 5.17
CA ILE A 168 -16.30 16.69 6.57
C ILE A 168 -17.25 17.88 6.71
N GLY A 169 -16.96 19.01 6.06
CA GLY A 169 -17.85 20.17 6.08
C GLY A 169 -19.24 19.89 5.47
N GLU A 170 -19.28 19.13 4.38
CA GLU A 170 -20.54 18.70 3.76
C GLU A 170 -21.33 17.74 4.68
N GLN A 171 -20.66 16.82 5.35
CA GLN A 171 -21.27 15.92 6.34
C GLN A 171 -21.78 16.67 7.57
N ASP A 172 -21.04 17.61 8.08
CA ASP A 172 -21.46 18.45 9.21
C ASP A 172 -22.74 19.26 8.90
N THR A 173 -22.85 19.81 7.70
CA THR A 173 -24.06 20.53 7.29
C THR A 173 -25.26 19.58 7.19
N GLU A 174 -25.09 18.38 6.66
CA GLU A 174 -26.16 17.38 6.58
C GLU A 174 -26.58 16.86 7.96
N ILE A 175 -25.64 16.64 8.87
CA ILE A 175 -25.93 16.28 10.26
C ILE A 175 -26.77 17.35 10.96
N ARG A 176 -26.44 18.63 10.79
CA ARG A 176 -27.24 19.74 11.35
C ARG A 176 -28.65 19.77 10.78
N ARG A 177 -28.79 19.56 9.46
CA ARG A 177 -30.10 19.48 8.80
C ARG A 177 -30.94 18.34 9.37
N LEU A 178 -30.35 17.14 9.49
CA LEU A 178 -31.04 15.96 10.01
C LEU A 178 -31.44 16.11 11.48
N ASN A 179 -30.58 16.71 12.31
CA ASN A 179 -30.91 17.01 13.70
C ASN A 179 -32.12 17.95 13.80
N GLY A 180 -32.18 18.98 12.96
CA GLY A 180 -33.37 19.86 12.89
C GLY A 180 -34.64 19.11 12.57
N VAL A 181 -34.62 18.17 11.61
CA VAL A 181 -35.76 17.32 11.26
C VAL A 181 -36.15 16.42 12.45
N VAL A 182 -35.19 15.85 13.15
CA VAL A 182 -35.44 15.01 14.34
C VAL A 182 -36.11 15.84 15.42
N ASP A 183 -35.62 17.05 15.71
CA ASP A 183 -36.20 17.96 16.71
C ASP A 183 -37.66 18.31 16.37
N GLU A 184 -37.97 18.61 15.11
CA GLU A 184 -39.36 18.85 14.66
C GLU A 184 -40.24 17.62 14.86
N GLN A 185 -39.75 16.42 14.54
CA GLN A 185 -40.50 15.17 14.76
C GLN A 185 -40.75 14.90 16.22
N VAL A 186 -39.75 15.11 17.08
CA VAL A 186 -39.93 14.96 18.56
C VAL A 186 -41.03 15.87 19.07
N VAL A 187 -41.06 17.15 18.65
CA VAL A 187 -42.12 18.10 19.04
C VAL A 187 -43.48 17.64 18.51
N HIS A 188 -43.56 17.11 17.29
CA HIS A 188 -44.81 16.61 16.73
C HIS A 188 -45.36 15.38 17.50
N ILE A 189 -44.46 14.46 17.87
CA ILE A 189 -44.82 13.26 18.67
C ILE A 189 -45.32 13.67 20.03
N ALA A 190 -44.64 14.62 20.70
CA ALA A 190 -45.08 15.12 22.01
C ALA A 190 -46.51 15.72 21.93
N LYS A 191 -46.76 16.58 20.96
CA LYS A 191 -48.11 17.15 20.75
C LYS A 191 -49.19 16.09 20.48
N SER A 192 -48.83 15.05 19.71
CA SER A 192 -49.76 13.95 19.42
C SER A 192 -50.05 13.13 20.68
N GLY A 193 -49.06 12.91 21.53
CA GLY A 193 -49.20 12.25 22.83
C GLY A 193 -50.17 13.02 23.76
N ASP A 194 -50.00 14.35 23.85
CA ASP A 194 -50.88 15.19 24.64
C ASP A 194 -52.36 15.13 24.16
N ASN A 195 -52.58 15.10 22.85
CA ASN A 195 -53.88 14.98 22.25
C ASN A 195 -54.54 13.59 22.58
N ILE A 196 -53.77 12.52 22.56
CA ILE A 196 -54.24 11.18 22.91
C ILE A 196 -54.71 11.15 24.41
N ILE A 197 -53.89 11.69 25.30
CA ILE A 197 -54.24 11.78 26.73
C ILE A 197 -55.51 12.58 26.95
N GLN A 198 -55.72 13.69 26.22
CA GLN A 198 -56.95 14.46 26.31
C GLN A 198 -58.18 13.66 25.84
N LEU A 199 -58.07 12.92 24.76
CA LEU A 199 -59.14 12.07 24.23
C LEU A 199 -59.47 10.93 25.21
N GLU A 200 -58.49 10.27 25.79
CA GLU A 200 -58.66 9.24 26.79
C GLU A 200 -59.42 9.77 28.02
N ASN A 201 -59.06 10.96 28.50
CA ASN A 201 -59.74 11.62 29.61
C ASN A 201 -61.21 11.97 29.26
N GLN A 202 -61.49 12.40 28.02
CA GLN A 202 -62.86 12.66 27.56
C GLN A 202 -63.70 11.39 27.50
N VAL A 203 -63.13 10.29 26.97
CA VAL A 203 -63.84 8.98 26.90
C VAL A 203 -64.09 8.42 28.31
N GLY A 204 -63.11 8.53 29.23
CA GLY A 204 -63.26 8.10 30.62
C GLY A 204 -64.37 8.84 31.39
N ASN A 205 -64.63 10.11 31.03
CA ASN A 205 -65.71 10.92 31.59
C ASN A 205 -67.11 10.63 30.96
N LEU A 206 -67.17 9.89 29.87
CA LEU A 206 -68.41 9.53 29.13
C LEU A 206 -68.90 8.12 29.50
N LEU A 207 -68.15 7.33 30.23
CA LEU A 207 -68.55 5.99 30.68
C LEU A 207 -69.05 6.09 32.11
N PRO A 208 -70.25 5.66 32.35
CA PRO A 208 -70.85 5.70 33.71
C PRO A 208 -70.21 4.71 34.66
#